data_67f8b3dfcb863dbc9d4d76ec802c710f
#
_entry.id   67f8b3dfcb863dbc9d4d76ec802c710f
#
_cell.length_a   1.000
_cell.length_b   1.000
_cell.length_c   1.000
_cell.angle_alpha   90.00
_cell.angle_beta   90.00
_cell.angle_gamma   90.00
#
_symmetry.space_group_name_H-M   'P 1'
#
loop_
_entity.id
_entity.type
_entity.pdbx_description
1 polymer ?
#
loop_
_entity_poly.entity_id
_entity_poly.type
_entity_poly.pdbx_seq_one_letter_code
_entity_poly.pdbx_strand_id
1 'polypeptide(L)'
;MVLAAGVLATRMATQPDEATLIRSAQRGDTEAFEALVRTYDQNVLRIAMNLLRSPEDARDIYQEAFLRVHKNLHAFRFDCSFHTWLYRIVTNICLDHLRKRKVRREESTVVDTPDGPVDRMEQFPQRGASADPERLTWNRQLQEKISSALEDLSPRERMVFELRHYQGLRLRNIGEMLGTSEEAAKNCLFRATQKMRGVLGEFV
;
A
#
# COMPACT_ATOMS: atom_id res chain seq x y z
N MET A 1 12.55 -58.01 -21.74
CA MET A 1 13.30 -56.92 -21.13
C MET A 1 12.54 -55.65 -21.43
N VAL A 2 11.66 -55.23 -20.49
CA VAL A 2 10.79 -54.06 -20.63
C VAL A 2 11.24 -53.06 -19.57
N LEU A 3 11.81 -51.93 -19.98
CA LEU A 3 12.25 -50.87 -19.10
C LEU A 3 11.08 -49.86 -18.93
N ALA A 4 10.70 -49.67 -17.69
CA ALA A 4 9.68 -48.80 -17.24
C ALA A 4 10.07 -47.30 -17.51
N ALA A 5 9.27 -46.62 -18.30
CA ALA A 5 9.28 -45.15 -18.40
C ALA A 5 8.58 -44.60 -17.19
N GLY A 6 9.35 -44.15 -16.20
CA GLY A 6 8.86 -43.40 -15.06
C GLY A 6 8.39 -42.01 -15.49
N VAL A 7 7.09 -41.84 -15.44
CA VAL A 7 6.43 -40.54 -15.66
C VAL A 7 6.71 -39.63 -14.48
N LEU A 8 7.70 -38.75 -14.64
CA LEU A 8 7.85 -37.53 -13.82
C LEU A 8 6.80 -36.52 -14.28
N ALA A 9 5.58 -36.72 -13.84
CA ALA A 9 4.57 -35.67 -13.88
C ALA A 9 4.96 -34.63 -12.80
N THR A 10 5.78 -33.67 -13.19
CA THR A 10 5.97 -32.43 -12.43
C THR A 10 4.59 -31.78 -12.33
N ARG A 11 3.96 -31.98 -11.19
CA ARG A 11 2.72 -31.34 -10.79
C ARG A 11 3.01 -29.85 -10.74
N MET A 12 2.78 -29.13 -11.84
CA MET A 12 2.61 -27.69 -11.81
C MET A 12 1.42 -27.42 -10.89
N ALA A 13 1.72 -27.12 -9.65
CA ALA A 13 0.72 -26.67 -8.69
C ALA A 13 0.19 -25.33 -9.26
N THR A 14 -0.96 -25.42 -9.93
CA THR A 14 -1.75 -24.24 -10.31
C THR A 14 -2.01 -23.52 -9.00
N GLN A 15 -1.48 -22.31 -8.85
CA GLN A 15 -1.78 -21.50 -7.66
C GLN A 15 -3.31 -21.40 -7.57
N PRO A 16 -3.90 -21.70 -6.41
CA PRO A 16 -5.34 -21.64 -6.26
C PRO A 16 -5.81 -20.22 -6.59
N ASP A 17 -6.89 -20.13 -7.35
CA ASP A 17 -7.54 -18.85 -7.66
C ASP A 17 -7.83 -18.07 -6.38
N GLU A 18 -7.65 -16.76 -6.41
CA GLU A 18 -7.83 -15.87 -5.26
C GLU A 18 -9.18 -16.10 -4.56
N ALA A 19 -10.26 -16.25 -5.34
CA ALA A 19 -11.59 -16.50 -4.80
C ALA A 19 -11.65 -17.83 -4.02
N THR A 20 -10.92 -18.84 -4.46
CA THR A 20 -10.81 -20.13 -3.77
C THR A 20 -10.06 -19.99 -2.45
N LEU A 21 -8.94 -19.24 -2.43
CA LEU A 21 -8.19 -18.94 -1.20
C LEU A 21 -9.06 -18.21 -0.20
N ILE A 22 -9.78 -17.17 -0.65
CA ILE A 22 -10.67 -16.39 0.22
C ILE A 22 -11.74 -17.28 0.84
N ARG A 23 -12.42 -18.12 0.05
CA ARG A 23 -13.45 -19.03 0.55
C ARG A 23 -12.90 -20.08 1.53
N SER A 24 -11.69 -20.58 1.30
CA SER A 24 -11.02 -21.48 2.24
C SER A 24 -10.67 -20.78 3.55
N ALA A 25 -10.10 -19.60 3.48
CA ALA A 25 -9.79 -18.78 4.65
C ALA A 25 -11.07 -18.38 5.44
N GLN A 26 -12.19 -18.11 4.75
CA GLN A 26 -13.50 -17.88 5.39
C GLN A 26 -14.01 -19.08 6.19
N ARG A 27 -13.61 -20.30 5.82
CA ARG A 27 -13.94 -21.55 6.55
C ARG A 27 -12.95 -21.88 7.67
N GLY A 28 -11.97 -20.99 7.91
CA GLY A 28 -10.98 -21.14 8.98
C GLY A 28 -9.68 -21.81 8.56
N ASP A 29 -9.45 -21.98 7.25
CA ASP A 29 -8.17 -22.48 6.73
C ASP A 29 -7.08 -21.43 6.90
N THR A 30 -6.16 -21.70 7.84
CA THR A 30 -5.05 -20.80 8.19
C THR A 30 -4.03 -20.69 7.06
N GLU A 31 -3.75 -21.80 6.35
CA GLU A 31 -2.78 -21.79 5.23
C GLU A 31 -3.29 -20.93 4.07
N ALA A 32 -4.59 -21.01 3.77
CA ALA A 32 -5.22 -20.16 2.78
C ALA A 32 -5.18 -18.68 3.18
N PHE A 33 -5.40 -18.36 4.46
CA PHE A 33 -5.27 -16.99 4.97
C PHE A 33 -3.83 -16.48 4.88
N GLU A 34 -2.84 -17.27 5.28
CA GLU A 34 -1.44 -16.92 5.14
C GLU A 34 -1.02 -16.69 3.67
N ALA A 35 -1.57 -17.46 2.73
CA ALA A 35 -1.32 -17.26 1.31
C ALA A 35 -1.86 -15.91 0.83
N LEU A 36 -3.06 -15.50 1.30
CA LEU A 36 -3.61 -14.15 1.05
C LEU A 36 -2.71 -13.06 1.66
N VAL A 37 -2.27 -13.22 2.91
CA VAL A 37 -1.35 -12.28 3.55
C VAL A 37 -0.10 -12.12 2.70
N ARG A 38 0.56 -13.21 2.32
CA ARG A 38 1.78 -13.19 1.47
C ARG A 38 1.58 -12.50 0.12
N THR A 39 0.37 -12.55 -0.42
CA THR A 39 0.05 -11.90 -1.70
C THR A 39 -0.02 -10.37 -1.56
N TYR A 40 -0.46 -9.87 -0.41
CA TYR A 40 -0.76 -8.46 -0.20
C TYR A 40 0.16 -7.73 0.78
N ASP A 41 1.05 -8.44 1.49
CA ASP A 41 1.92 -7.91 2.54
C ASP A 41 2.72 -6.67 2.09
N GLN A 42 3.42 -6.77 0.96
CA GLN A 42 4.23 -5.69 0.40
C GLN A 42 3.38 -4.47 0.03
N ASN A 43 2.20 -4.70 -0.52
CA ASN A 43 1.31 -3.61 -0.94
C ASN A 43 0.72 -2.88 0.28
N VAL A 44 0.29 -3.63 1.31
CA VAL A 44 -0.24 -3.06 2.55
C VAL A 44 0.83 -2.25 3.28
N LEU A 45 2.03 -2.82 3.43
CA LEU A 45 3.14 -2.13 4.08
C LEU A 45 3.53 -0.86 3.31
N ARG A 46 3.60 -0.92 1.98
CA ARG A 46 3.91 0.25 1.15
C ARG A 46 2.86 1.35 1.29
N ILE A 47 1.56 1.01 1.28
CA ILE A 47 0.49 1.99 1.51
C ILE A 47 0.68 2.67 2.87
N ALA A 48 0.89 1.88 3.93
CA ALA A 48 1.09 2.43 5.27
C ALA A 48 2.33 3.32 5.35
N MET A 49 3.47 2.89 4.80
CA MET A 49 4.71 3.67 4.75
C MET A 49 4.53 4.99 4.01
N ASN A 50 3.92 4.96 2.82
CA ASN A 50 3.70 6.16 2.02
C ASN A 50 2.76 7.17 2.68
N LEU A 51 1.78 6.68 3.47
CA LEU A 51 0.81 7.54 4.14
C LEU A 51 1.32 8.10 5.48
N LEU A 52 1.96 7.27 6.29
CA LEU A 52 2.35 7.62 7.66
C LEU A 52 3.76 8.18 7.77
N ARG A 53 4.66 7.76 6.87
CA ARG A 53 6.06 8.17 6.83
C ARG A 53 6.83 7.85 8.13
N SER A 54 6.34 6.91 8.87
CA SER A 54 6.93 6.34 10.08
C SER A 54 6.99 4.83 9.91
N PRO A 55 8.17 4.22 9.88
CA PRO A 55 8.31 2.78 9.77
C PRO A 55 7.66 2.02 10.92
N GLU A 56 7.70 2.56 12.13
CA GLU A 56 7.06 1.98 13.32
C GLU A 56 5.54 2.00 13.16
N ASP A 57 4.97 3.19 12.92
CA ASP A 57 3.53 3.32 12.69
C ASP A 57 3.06 2.44 11.52
N ALA A 58 3.85 2.35 10.45
CA ALA A 58 3.49 1.53 9.30
C ALA A 58 3.45 0.03 9.62
N ARG A 59 4.36 -0.47 10.47
CA ARG A 59 4.34 -1.86 10.94
C ARG A 59 3.13 -2.13 11.84
N ASP A 60 2.79 -1.19 12.71
CA ASP A 60 1.61 -1.31 13.58
C ASP A 60 0.32 -1.35 12.77
N ILE A 61 0.20 -0.46 11.78
CA ILE A 61 -0.95 -0.45 10.85
C ILE A 61 -1.01 -1.73 10.03
N TYR A 62 0.12 -2.24 9.56
CA TYR A 62 0.20 -3.51 8.84
C TYR A 62 -0.38 -4.66 9.69
N GLN A 63 0.05 -4.79 10.92
CA GLN A 63 -0.44 -5.82 11.83
C GLN A 63 -1.94 -5.64 12.14
N GLU A 64 -2.35 -4.43 12.47
CA GLU A 64 -3.76 -4.12 12.75
C GLU A 64 -4.64 -4.39 11.53
N ALA A 65 -4.18 -4.07 10.32
CA ALA A 65 -4.92 -4.31 9.10
C ALA A 65 -5.20 -5.81 8.90
N PHE A 66 -4.19 -6.66 8.99
CA PHE A 66 -4.39 -8.09 8.81
C PHE A 66 -5.17 -8.75 9.95
N LEU A 67 -5.06 -8.25 11.18
CA LEU A 67 -5.93 -8.66 12.29
C LEU A 67 -7.40 -8.30 12.01
N ARG A 68 -7.67 -7.09 11.48
CA ARG A 68 -9.03 -6.69 11.09
C ARG A 68 -9.54 -7.49 9.90
N VAL A 69 -8.67 -7.77 8.92
CA VAL A 69 -9.00 -8.65 7.79
C VAL A 69 -9.40 -10.02 8.30
N HIS A 70 -8.57 -10.65 9.12
CA HIS A 70 -8.86 -11.97 9.68
C HIS A 70 -10.21 -12.01 10.42
N LYS A 71 -10.46 -11.03 11.28
CA LYS A 71 -11.72 -10.94 12.04
C LYS A 71 -12.97 -10.75 11.16
N ASN A 72 -12.83 -10.00 10.07
CA ASN A 72 -13.97 -9.61 9.23
C ASN A 72 -14.05 -10.38 7.90
N LEU A 73 -13.14 -11.30 7.63
CA LEU A 73 -13.08 -12.04 6.37
C LEU A 73 -14.36 -12.83 6.11
N HIS A 74 -14.98 -13.39 7.15
CA HIS A 74 -16.25 -14.11 7.06
C HIS A 74 -17.40 -13.25 6.52
N ALA A 75 -17.33 -11.92 6.68
CA ALA A 75 -18.33 -10.97 6.20
C ALA A 75 -18.05 -10.44 4.78
N PHE A 76 -16.93 -10.82 4.17
CA PHE A 76 -16.61 -10.42 2.79
C PHE A 76 -17.50 -11.16 1.78
N ARG A 77 -18.30 -10.38 1.00
CA ARG A 77 -19.37 -10.91 0.13
C ARG A 77 -19.04 -10.93 -1.36
N PHE A 78 -17.82 -10.60 -1.75
CA PHE A 78 -17.41 -10.46 -3.16
C PHE A 78 -18.13 -9.34 -3.95
N ASP A 79 -18.73 -8.36 -3.25
CA ASP A 79 -19.36 -7.19 -3.89
C ASP A 79 -18.32 -6.26 -4.56
N CYS A 80 -17.06 -6.41 -4.19
CA CYS A 80 -15.89 -5.78 -4.82
C CYS A 80 -14.72 -6.77 -4.83
N SER A 81 -13.63 -6.42 -5.52
CA SER A 81 -12.40 -7.22 -5.44
C SER A 81 -11.82 -7.21 -4.02
N PHE A 82 -11.15 -8.31 -3.65
CA PHE A 82 -10.54 -8.44 -2.33
C PHE A 82 -9.54 -7.33 -2.02
N HIS A 83 -8.69 -6.95 -3.00
CA HIS A 83 -7.75 -5.85 -2.81
C HIS A 83 -8.48 -4.51 -2.52
N THR A 84 -9.63 -4.24 -3.16
CA THR A 84 -10.43 -3.03 -2.88
C THR A 84 -10.94 -3.02 -1.46
N TRP A 85 -11.43 -4.17 -0.97
CA TRP A 85 -11.93 -4.33 0.39
C TRP A 85 -10.79 -4.21 1.42
N LEU A 86 -9.67 -4.89 1.18
CA LEU A 86 -8.46 -4.82 2.02
C LEU A 86 -7.94 -3.39 2.13
N TYR A 87 -7.78 -2.70 0.99
CA TYR A 87 -7.24 -1.33 0.99
C TYR A 87 -8.18 -0.32 1.64
N ARG A 88 -9.50 -0.57 1.62
CA ARG A 88 -10.45 0.20 2.43
C ARG A 88 -10.15 0.06 3.93
N ILE A 89 -9.86 -1.14 4.39
CA ILE A 89 -9.48 -1.38 5.79
C ILE A 89 -8.19 -0.62 6.13
N VAL A 90 -7.14 -0.79 5.33
CA VAL A 90 -5.83 -0.15 5.54
C VAL A 90 -5.94 1.37 5.55
N THR A 91 -6.62 1.95 4.56
CA THR A 91 -6.76 3.41 4.46
C THR A 91 -7.54 4.01 5.60
N ASN A 92 -8.59 3.33 6.08
CA ASN A 92 -9.35 3.79 7.24
C ASN A 92 -8.49 3.79 8.51
N ILE A 93 -7.69 2.73 8.73
CA ILE A 93 -6.77 2.68 9.88
C ILE A 93 -5.75 3.81 9.80
N CYS A 94 -5.14 4.03 8.62
CA CYS A 94 -4.18 5.13 8.40
C CYS A 94 -4.83 6.51 8.68
N LEU A 95 -6.04 6.75 8.17
CA LEU A 95 -6.76 8.01 8.40
C LEU A 95 -7.05 8.25 9.88
N ASP A 96 -7.50 7.21 10.58
CA ASP A 96 -7.78 7.30 12.02
C ASP A 96 -6.50 7.56 12.82
N HIS A 97 -5.38 6.92 12.44
CA HIS A 97 -4.07 7.17 13.03
C HIS A 97 -3.63 8.62 12.82
N LEU A 98 -3.72 9.14 11.60
CA LEU A 98 -3.36 10.53 11.28
C LEU A 98 -4.24 11.54 12.02
N ARG A 99 -5.54 11.26 12.18
CA ARG A 99 -6.46 12.11 12.97
C ARG A 99 -6.05 12.13 14.45
N LYS A 100 -5.79 10.98 15.05
CA LYS A 100 -5.33 10.87 16.44
C LYS A 100 -4.00 11.58 16.67
N ARG A 101 -3.05 11.45 15.74
CA ARG A 101 -1.76 12.13 15.77
C ARG A 101 -1.93 13.65 15.70
N LYS A 102 -2.83 14.14 14.85
CA LYS A 102 -3.14 15.58 14.75
C LYS A 102 -3.70 16.12 16.08
N VAL A 103 -4.70 15.45 16.66
CA VAL A 103 -5.28 15.85 17.95
C VAL A 103 -4.22 15.89 19.06
N ARG A 104 -3.39 14.84 19.16
CA ARG A 104 -2.29 14.83 20.16
C ARG A 104 -1.29 15.97 19.96
N ARG A 105 -0.98 16.34 18.72
CA ARG A 105 -0.11 17.50 18.45
C ARG A 105 -0.77 18.81 18.87
N GLU A 106 -2.05 18.99 18.60
CA GLU A 106 -2.81 20.18 19.00
C GLU A 106 -2.93 20.29 20.53
N GLU A 107 -3.05 19.17 21.25
CA GLU A 107 -3.05 19.12 22.72
C GLU A 107 -1.65 19.30 23.32
N SER A 108 -0.58 18.91 22.59
CA SER A 108 0.82 18.96 23.03
C SER A 108 1.53 20.29 22.71
N THR A 109 0.85 21.31 22.21
CA THR A 109 1.44 22.60 21.83
C THR A 109 1.99 23.42 23.01
N VAL A 110 2.32 22.79 24.14
CA VAL A 110 3.00 23.43 25.30
C VAL A 110 4.50 23.11 25.35
N VAL A 111 5.03 22.18 24.55
CA VAL A 111 6.48 21.91 24.50
C VAL A 111 6.91 21.70 23.04
N ASP A 112 7.60 22.71 22.56
CA ASP A 112 8.25 22.77 21.26
C ASP A 112 9.46 21.82 21.24
N THR A 113 9.36 20.70 20.56
CA THR A 113 10.52 19.92 20.11
C THR A 113 10.38 19.67 18.62
N PRO A 114 11.30 20.17 17.78
CA PRO A 114 11.28 19.86 16.36
C PRO A 114 11.51 18.36 16.18
N ASP A 115 10.59 17.70 15.46
CA ASP A 115 10.80 16.35 14.98
C ASP A 115 12.13 16.30 14.22
N GLY A 116 13.09 15.56 14.76
CA GLY A 116 14.37 15.31 14.10
C GLY A 116 14.18 14.68 12.72
N PRO A 117 15.22 14.71 11.86
CA PRO A 117 15.13 14.19 10.50
C PRO A 117 14.70 12.73 10.55
N VAL A 118 13.56 12.45 9.92
CA VAL A 118 13.06 11.07 9.73
C VAL A 118 14.13 10.32 8.94
N ASP A 119 14.72 9.32 9.58
CA ASP A 119 15.74 8.48 8.98
C ASP A 119 15.24 7.89 7.66
N ARG A 120 16.09 7.96 6.63
CA ARG A 120 15.72 7.65 5.26
C ARG A 120 15.27 6.21 5.17
N MET A 121 14.10 6.04 4.65
CA MET A 121 13.47 4.79 4.26
C MET A 121 14.49 3.81 3.67
N GLU A 122 14.77 2.70 4.34
CA GLU A 122 15.44 1.55 3.74
C GLU A 122 14.65 1.13 2.50
N GLN A 123 15.28 1.27 1.35
CA GLN A 123 14.70 0.94 0.06
C GLN A 123 14.49 -0.57 0.00
N PHE A 124 13.26 -1.00 -0.19
CA PHE A 124 13.01 -2.39 -0.57
C PHE A 124 13.73 -2.67 -1.90
N PRO A 125 14.62 -3.68 -1.98
CA PRO A 125 15.37 -3.95 -3.19
C PRO A 125 14.42 -4.36 -4.32
N GLN A 126 14.32 -3.52 -5.34
CA GLN A 126 13.77 -3.95 -6.63
C GLN A 126 14.73 -4.99 -7.22
N ARG A 127 14.27 -6.22 -7.34
CA ARG A 127 15.00 -7.28 -8.04
C ARG A 127 15.11 -6.91 -9.52
N GLY A 128 16.33 -6.67 -9.96
CA GLY A 128 16.71 -6.70 -11.37
C GLY A 128 17.05 -5.35 -11.97
N ALA A 129 18.32 -4.94 -11.86
CA ALA A 129 18.90 -4.01 -12.83
C ALA A 129 20.42 -4.24 -12.90
N SER A 130 20.92 -4.38 -14.09
CA SER A 130 22.30 -4.27 -14.49
C SER A 130 22.96 -3.04 -13.85
N ALA A 131 24.14 -3.24 -13.27
CA ALA A 131 24.84 -2.22 -12.48
C ALA A 131 25.54 -1.19 -13.39
N ASP A 132 24.78 -0.21 -13.88
CA ASP A 132 25.32 1.01 -14.46
C ASP A 132 25.34 2.09 -13.35
N PRO A 133 26.52 2.58 -12.90
CA PRO A 133 26.65 3.54 -11.82
C PRO A 133 25.91 4.86 -12.08
N GLU A 134 25.85 5.32 -13.34
CA GLU A 134 25.13 6.54 -13.71
C GLU A 134 23.63 6.38 -13.58
N ARG A 135 23.10 5.22 -13.99
CA ARG A 135 21.67 4.88 -13.80
C ARG A 135 21.29 4.72 -12.34
N LEU A 136 22.18 4.18 -11.51
CA LEU A 136 21.95 4.07 -10.07
C LEU A 136 21.88 5.45 -9.42
N THR A 137 22.78 6.35 -9.79
CA THR A 137 22.81 7.74 -9.29
C THR A 137 21.57 8.50 -9.74
N TRP A 138 21.17 8.39 -11.00
CA TRP A 138 19.96 8.98 -11.56
C TRP A 138 18.71 8.47 -10.85
N ASN A 139 18.57 7.16 -10.69
CA ASN A 139 17.44 6.56 -10.00
C ASN A 139 17.33 7.03 -8.54
N ARG A 140 18.47 7.18 -7.85
CA ARG A 140 18.52 7.71 -6.49
C ARG A 140 18.04 9.16 -6.42
N GLN A 141 18.56 10.02 -7.29
CA GLN A 141 18.13 11.43 -7.36
C GLN A 141 16.64 11.56 -7.68
N LEU A 142 16.14 10.75 -8.63
CA LEU A 142 14.72 10.71 -8.97
C LEU A 142 13.87 10.24 -7.78
N GLN A 143 14.31 9.22 -7.04
CA GLN A 143 13.62 8.76 -5.84
C GLN A 143 13.60 9.82 -4.73
N GLU A 144 14.71 10.51 -4.50
CA GLU A 144 14.78 11.62 -3.53
C GLU A 144 13.81 12.75 -3.91
N LYS A 145 13.74 13.11 -5.19
CA LYS A 145 12.80 14.12 -5.71
C LYS A 145 11.34 13.67 -5.59
N ILE A 146 11.03 12.41 -5.93
CA ILE A 146 9.69 11.86 -5.75
C ILE A 146 9.30 11.89 -4.26
N SER A 147 10.20 11.50 -3.37
CA SER A 147 9.95 11.52 -1.93
C SER A 147 9.66 12.94 -1.43
N SER A 148 10.47 13.91 -1.87
CA SER A 148 10.25 15.34 -1.54
C SER A 148 8.91 15.84 -2.10
N ALA A 149 8.60 15.54 -3.36
CA ALA A 149 7.32 15.94 -3.96
C ALA A 149 6.10 15.36 -3.22
N LEU A 150 6.22 14.12 -2.73
CA LEU A 150 5.18 13.51 -1.90
C LEU A 150 5.05 14.20 -0.52
N GLU A 151 6.08 14.91 -0.05
CA GLU A 151 6.03 15.68 1.19
C GLU A 151 5.07 16.86 1.11
N ASP A 152 5.00 17.50 -0.04
CA ASP A 152 4.13 18.65 -0.27
C ASP A 152 2.65 18.28 -0.42
N LEU A 153 2.35 16.97 -0.53
CA LEU A 153 0.99 16.50 -0.59
C LEU A 153 0.36 16.46 0.81
N SER A 154 -0.85 16.99 0.93
CA SER A 154 -1.67 16.71 2.11
C SER A 154 -1.91 15.20 2.26
N PRO A 155 -2.19 14.70 3.47
CA PRO A 155 -2.46 13.27 3.69
C PRO A 155 -3.52 12.71 2.75
N ARG A 156 -4.55 13.49 2.44
CA ARG A 156 -5.64 13.09 1.55
C ARG A 156 -5.20 13.06 0.09
N GLU A 157 -4.44 14.03 -0.37
CA GLU A 157 -3.87 14.06 -1.73
C GLU A 157 -2.92 12.89 -1.95
N ARG A 158 -2.06 12.61 -0.98
CA ARG A 158 -1.14 11.47 -1.01
C ARG A 158 -1.87 10.15 -1.08
N MET A 159 -2.94 9.99 -0.30
CA MET A 159 -3.75 8.77 -0.30
C MET A 159 -4.44 8.54 -1.64
N VAL A 160 -5.08 9.56 -2.22
CA VAL A 160 -5.72 9.46 -3.54
C VAL A 160 -4.68 9.14 -4.61
N PHE A 161 -3.52 9.77 -4.56
CA PHE A 161 -2.42 9.54 -5.48
C PHE A 161 -1.90 8.09 -5.39
N GLU A 162 -1.61 7.60 -4.19
CA GLU A 162 -1.16 6.22 -3.93
C GLU A 162 -2.17 5.20 -4.46
N LEU A 163 -3.44 5.32 -4.07
CA LEU A 163 -4.48 4.39 -4.46
C LEU A 163 -4.75 4.40 -5.97
N ARG A 164 -4.59 5.53 -6.64
CA ARG A 164 -4.80 5.64 -8.08
C ARG A 164 -3.62 5.15 -8.90
N HIS A 165 -2.40 5.62 -8.59
CA HIS A 165 -1.22 5.38 -9.43
C HIS A 165 -0.49 4.09 -9.09
N TYR A 166 -0.39 3.73 -7.82
CA TYR A 166 0.31 2.51 -7.40
C TYR A 166 -0.62 1.29 -7.25
N GLN A 167 -1.87 1.51 -6.84
CA GLN A 167 -2.82 0.42 -6.64
C GLN A 167 -3.83 0.27 -7.81
N GLY A 168 -3.84 1.19 -8.77
CA GLY A 168 -4.68 1.13 -9.97
C GLY A 168 -6.19 1.27 -9.72
N LEU A 169 -6.61 1.71 -8.53
CA LEU A 169 -8.01 1.79 -8.18
C LEU A 169 -8.76 2.85 -9.01
N ARG A 170 -10.03 2.61 -9.27
CA ARG A 170 -10.92 3.58 -9.91
C ARG A 170 -11.25 4.71 -8.94
N LEU A 171 -11.36 5.95 -9.46
CA LEU A 171 -11.66 7.13 -8.63
C LEU A 171 -12.97 7.00 -7.85
N ARG A 172 -13.97 6.35 -8.42
CA ARG A 172 -15.21 6.02 -7.73
C ARG A 172 -14.96 5.21 -6.46
N ASN A 173 -14.18 4.13 -6.57
CA ASN A 173 -13.84 3.27 -5.42
C ASN A 173 -13.04 4.05 -4.36
N ILE A 174 -12.11 4.90 -4.82
CA ILE A 174 -11.33 5.78 -3.93
C ILE A 174 -12.24 6.76 -3.21
N GLY A 175 -13.20 7.37 -3.92
CA GLY A 175 -14.20 8.25 -3.33
C GLY A 175 -15.02 7.55 -2.24
N GLU A 176 -15.53 6.36 -2.54
CA GLU A 176 -16.27 5.52 -1.58
C GLU A 176 -15.42 5.16 -0.35
N MET A 177 -14.13 4.78 -0.55
CA MET A 177 -13.20 4.49 0.55
C MET A 177 -12.97 5.68 1.48
N LEU A 178 -12.88 6.87 0.92
CA LEU A 178 -12.57 8.11 1.66
C LEU A 178 -13.82 8.84 2.16
N GLY A 179 -15.02 8.25 1.98
CA GLY A 179 -16.29 8.86 2.35
C GLY A 179 -16.55 10.17 1.58
N THR A 180 -16.23 10.22 0.28
CA THR A 180 -16.37 11.39 -0.57
C THR A 180 -16.89 11.01 -1.96
N SER A 181 -17.25 12.01 -2.77
CA SER A 181 -17.67 11.77 -4.15
C SER A 181 -16.49 11.43 -5.07
N GLU A 182 -16.77 10.78 -6.20
CA GLU A 182 -15.80 10.53 -7.26
C GLU A 182 -15.18 11.85 -7.76
N GLU A 183 -15.99 12.89 -7.92
CA GLU A 183 -15.53 14.21 -8.37
C GLU A 183 -14.58 14.85 -7.36
N ALA A 184 -14.86 14.73 -6.06
CA ALA A 184 -13.95 15.20 -5.02
C ALA A 184 -12.62 14.43 -5.03
N ALA A 185 -12.63 13.11 -5.27
CA ALA A 185 -11.43 12.30 -5.43
C ALA A 185 -10.65 12.72 -6.69
N LYS A 186 -11.32 13.00 -7.80
CA LYS A 186 -10.71 13.50 -9.05
C LYS A 186 -10.03 14.86 -8.84
N ASN A 187 -10.72 15.79 -8.19
CA ASN A 187 -10.15 17.10 -7.86
C ASN A 187 -8.94 17.00 -6.92
N CYS A 188 -8.98 16.06 -5.97
CA CYS A 188 -7.88 15.77 -5.08
C CYS A 188 -6.68 15.21 -5.84
N LEU A 189 -6.90 14.25 -6.75
CA LEU A 189 -5.88 13.70 -7.63
C LEU A 189 -5.25 14.77 -8.54
N PHE A 190 -6.08 15.63 -9.10
CA PHE A 190 -5.61 16.74 -9.94
C PHE A 190 -4.63 17.64 -9.18
N ARG A 191 -4.99 18.07 -7.95
CA ARG A 191 -4.08 18.88 -7.12
C ARG A 191 -2.79 18.15 -6.78
N ALA A 192 -2.88 16.86 -6.42
CA ALA A 192 -1.70 16.03 -6.16
C ALA A 192 -0.79 15.96 -7.39
N THR A 193 -1.36 15.69 -8.56
CA THR A 193 -0.61 15.61 -9.83
C THR A 193 0.04 16.95 -10.21
N GLN A 194 -0.64 18.07 -9.97
CA GLN A 194 -0.06 19.41 -10.23
C GLN A 194 1.15 19.69 -9.33
N LYS A 195 1.05 19.36 -8.04
CA LYS A 195 2.17 19.49 -7.11
C LYS A 195 3.36 18.61 -7.52
N MET A 196 3.07 17.33 -7.85
CA MET A 196 4.11 16.41 -8.33
C MET A 196 4.79 16.89 -9.60
N ARG A 197 4.03 17.43 -10.57
CA ARG A 197 4.60 18.01 -11.81
C ARG A 197 5.48 19.23 -11.53
N GLY A 198 5.11 20.07 -10.58
CA GLY A 198 5.93 21.24 -10.19
C GLY A 198 7.32 20.87 -9.70
N VAL A 199 7.46 19.72 -9.02
CA VAL A 199 8.74 19.23 -8.50
C VAL A 199 9.49 18.37 -9.52
N LEU A 200 8.77 17.60 -10.34
CA LEU A 200 9.35 16.64 -11.28
C LEU A 200 9.49 17.18 -12.71
N GLY A 201 9.03 18.40 -12.98
CA GLY A 201 9.02 18.98 -14.33
C GLY A 201 10.40 19.14 -14.97
N GLU A 202 11.47 19.08 -14.20
CA GLU A 202 12.87 19.07 -14.68
C GLU A 202 13.32 17.66 -15.15
N PHE A 203 12.51 16.62 -14.91
CA PHE A 203 12.83 15.20 -15.21
C PHE A 203 11.92 14.59 -16.29
N VAL A 204 10.98 15.36 -16.82
CA VAL A 204 10.09 15.04 -17.93
C VAL A 204 10.35 15.96 -19.13
#